data_09b19774401a642b2ed9f1fba250fdac
#
_entry.id   09b19774401a642b2ed9f1fba250fdac
#
_cell.length_a   1.000
_cell.length_b   1.000
_cell.length_c   1.000
_cell.angle_alpha   90.00
_cell.angle_beta   90.00
_cell.angle_gamma   90.00
#
_symmetry.space_group_name_H-M   'P 1'
#
loop_
_entity.id
_entity.type
_entity.pdbx_description
1 polymer ?
#
loop_
_entity_poly.entity_id
_entity_poly.type
_entity_poly.pdbx_seq_one_letter_code
_entity_poly.pdbx_strand_id
1 'polypeptide(L)'
;VVPSPQPLSENVFEETVKIETFSGSRWIEVNKPAEEVWPRIRNILSRSSVPTTRVDASSGIIETGWLQFKDDENRSHRFRFKIVPGIGVNSTEVSLLQMSAPIGREGDAGSWPEKSMDDSRELEFVEIVSNSLANEINSGSVSLLAQTIGGQEQVEVVSSPDTDPYIKMNLNYDRAWASLLNSLSRGGYTIIDQNRSAGRLQVEFQEIVAEEQGQTLKEWVLNLGNKVEKVPPVEYWVELVRNEQTVEVRIADKSRDKLERSLAIKLLKVIRGNLS
;
A
#
# COMPACT_ATOMS: atom_id res chain seq x y z
N VAL A 1 27.77 33.80 -6.02
CA VAL A 1 26.61 33.11 -6.63
C VAL A 1 25.91 32.40 -5.49
N VAL A 2 24.77 32.93 -5.04
CA VAL A 2 23.93 32.32 -4.01
C VAL A 2 23.12 31.22 -4.72
N PRO A 3 23.16 29.94 -4.25
CA PRO A 3 22.32 28.90 -4.83
C PRO A 3 20.85 29.27 -4.58
N SER A 4 20.03 29.23 -5.60
CA SER A 4 18.57 29.35 -5.46
C SER A 4 18.07 28.20 -4.59
N PRO A 5 17.22 28.44 -3.57
CA PRO A 5 16.64 27.38 -2.80
C PRO A 5 15.74 26.52 -3.70
N GLN A 6 16.06 25.24 -3.83
CA GLN A 6 15.14 24.28 -4.43
C GLN A 6 13.92 24.12 -3.50
N PRO A 7 12.71 24.09 -4.05
CA PRO A 7 11.52 23.88 -3.23
C PRO A 7 11.56 22.47 -2.62
N LEU A 8 11.74 22.40 -1.31
CA LEU A 8 11.68 21.17 -0.50
C LEU A 8 10.28 20.51 -0.53
N SER A 9 9.29 21.17 -1.13
CA SER A 9 7.89 20.73 -1.11
C SER A 9 7.54 19.66 -2.15
N GLU A 10 8.16 19.62 -3.31
CA GLU A 10 7.79 18.65 -4.34
C GLU A 10 8.12 17.19 -3.96
N ASN A 11 9.27 16.95 -3.32
CA ASN A 11 9.67 15.58 -2.95
C ASN A 11 8.86 14.99 -1.77
N VAL A 12 8.30 15.82 -0.89
CA VAL A 12 7.49 15.36 0.25
C VAL A 12 6.09 14.93 -0.20
N PHE A 13 5.55 15.54 -1.25
CA PHE A 13 4.24 15.20 -1.81
C PHE A 13 4.26 13.84 -2.52
N GLU A 14 5.30 13.54 -3.28
CA GLU A 14 5.45 12.28 -3.99
C GLU A 14 5.57 11.07 -3.05
N GLU A 15 6.07 11.26 -1.82
CA GLU A 15 6.19 10.17 -0.85
C GLU A 15 4.89 9.84 -0.12
N THR A 16 3.97 10.78 0.00
CA THR A 16 2.74 10.61 0.79
C THR A 16 1.55 10.14 -0.04
N VAL A 17 1.45 10.58 -1.31
CA VAL A 17 0.37 10.22 -2.23
C VAL A 17 0.97 9.88 -3.58
N LYS A 18 0.70 8.67 -4.08
CA LYS A 18 1.20 8.17 -5.36
C LYS A 18 0.08 7.54 -6.17
N ILE A 19 0.18 7.62 -7.48
CA ILE A 19 -0.66 6.83 -8.38
C ILE A 19 0.13 5.60 -8.78
N GLU A 20 -0.36 4.43 -8.40
CA GLU A 20 0.24 3.14 -8.73
C GLU A 20 -0.57 2.41 -9.79
N THR A 21 0.13 1.63 -10.62
CA THR A 21 -0.49 0.83 -11.67
C THR A 21 0.14 -0.56 -11.70
N PHE A 22 -0.68 -1.59 -11.68
CA PHE A 22 -0.25 -2.98 -11.79
C PHE A 22 -1.25 -3.82 -12.57
N SER A 23 -0.79 -4.54 -13.59
CA SER A 23 -1.63 -5.43 -14.42
C SER A 23 -2.92 -4.77 -14.95
N GLY A 24 -2.86 -3.50 -15.32
CA GLY A 24 -3.99 -2.73 -15.83
C GLY A 24 -4.98 -2.24 -14.78
N SER A 25 -4.69 -2.45 -13.50
CA SER A 25 -5.42 -1.81 -12.39
C SER A 25 -4.65 -0.60 -11.90
N ARG A 26 -5.36 0.47 -11.53
CA ARG A 26 -4.80 1.74 -11.05
C ARG A 26 -5.42 2.09 -9.70
N TRP A 27 -4.61 2.64 -8.79
CA TRP A 27 -5.08 3.16 -7.49
C TRP A 27 -4.19 4.31 -7.03
N ILE A 28 -4.73 5.10 -6.12
CA ILE A 28 -3.96 6.09 -5.37
C ILE A 28 -3.48 5.39 -4.10
N GLU A 29 -2.18 5.30 -3.89
CA GLU A 29 -1.58 4.87 -2.64
C GLU A 29 -1.32 6.09 -1.76
N VAL A 30 -1.76 6.03 -0.53
CA VAL A 30 -1.63 7.10 0.45
C VAL A 30 -0.97 6.56 1.70
N ASN A 31 0.18 7.11 2.11
CA ASN A 31 0.89 6.75 3.35
C ASN A 31 0.19 7.34 4.59
N LYS A 32 -1.09 7.04 4.73
CA LYS A 32 -1.96 7.39 5.85
C LYS A 32 -3.00 6.30 6.05
N PRO A 33 -3.45 6.04 7.29
CA PRO A 33 -4.48 5.04 7.54
C PRO A 33 -5.83 5.46 6.94
N ALA A 34 -6.67 4.47 6.66
CA ALA A 34 -7.96 4.68 5.98
C ALA A 34 -8.90 5.61 6.76
N GLU A 35 -8.79 5.63 8.08
CA GLU A 35 -9.55 6.51 8.97
C GLU A 35 -9.21 8.00 8.78
N GLU A 36 -8.00 8.30 8.30
CA GLU A 36 -7.59 9.66 7.92
C GLU A 36 -7.95 9.99 6.48
N VAL A 37 -7.81 9.04 5.55
CA VAL A 37 -8.03 9.25 4.12
C VAL A 37 -9.51 9.41 3.79
N TRP A 38 -10.36 8.60 4.40
CA TRP A 38 -11.81 8.60 4.18
C TRP A 38 -12.47 9.98 4.34
N PRO A 39 -12.31 10.69 5.48
CA PRO A 39 -12.92 12.01 5.65
C PRO A 39 -12.35 13.04 4.67
N ARG A 40 -11.08 12.92 4.27
CA ARG A 40 -10.45 13.85 3.30
C ARG A 40 -11.08 13.71 1.92
N ILE A 41 -11.28 12.48 1.43
CA ILE A 41 -11.97 12.25 0.15
C ILE A 41 -13.39 12.82 0.19
N ARG A 42 -14.13 12.61 1.27
CA ARG A 42 -15.45 13.19 1.44
C ARG A 42 -15.42 14.72 1.41
N ASN A 43 -14.46 15.34 2.07
CA ASN A 43 -14.28 16.79 2.06
C ASN A 43 -13.94 17.31 0.66
N ILE A 44 -13.06 16.63 -0.08
CA ILE A 44 -12.70 16.97 -1.46
C ILE A 44 -13.95 16.96 -2.33
N LEU A 45 -14.73 15.89 -2.30
CA LEU A 45 -15.96 15.77 -3.10
C LEU A 45 -16.96 16.86 -2.72
N SER A 46 -17.18 17.10 -1.43
CA SER A 46 -18.11 18.13 -0.95
C SER A 46 -17.70 19.54 -1.39
N ARG A 47 -16.43 19.90 -1.23
CA ARG A 47 -15.92 21.23 -1.63
C ARG A 47 -15.91 21.43 -3.15
N SER A 48 -15.74 20.34 -3.90
CA SER A 48 -15.83 20.36 -5.37
C SER A 48 -17.29 20.31 -5.87
N SER A 49 -18.26 20.39 -4.95
CA SER A 49 -19.69 20.30 -5.29
C SER A 49 -20.07 19.00 -6.04
N VAL A 50 -19.32 17.93 -5.80
CA VAL A 50 -19.59 16.59 -6.35
C VAL A 50 -20.63 15.90 -5.44
N PRO A 51 -21.87 15.68 -5.91
CA PRO A 51 -22.89 15.02 -5.12
C PRO A 51 -22.51 13.55 -4.88
N THR A 52 -22.81 13.01 -3.70
CA THR A 52 -22.64 11.60 -3.38
C THR A 52 -23.99 10.91 -3.19
N THR A 53 -24.16 9.73 -3.78
CA THR A 53 -25.41 8.94 -3.71
C THR A 53 -25.29 7.76 -2.74
N ARG A 54 -24.08 7.28 -2.50
CA ARG A 54 -23.79 6.23 -1.52
C ARG A 54 -22.53 6.54 -0.75
N VAL A 55 -22.58 6.36 0.57
CA VAL A 55 -21.44 6.51 1.46
C VAL A 55 -21.51 5.37 2.47
N ASP A 56 -20.60 4.40 2.35
CA ASP A 56 -20.57 3.17 3.16
C ASP A 56 -19.15 2.97 3.69
N ALA A 57 -18.92 3.40 4.91
CA ALA A 57 -17.61 3.38 5.53
C ALA A 57 -17.10 1.94 5.78
N SER A 58 -17.98 1.02 6.14
CA SER A 58 -17.61 -0.36 6.47
C SER A 58 -17.06 -1.11 5.25
N SER A 59 -17.61 -0.87 4.07
CA SER A 59 -17.11 -1.41 2.81
C SER A 59 -16.08 -0.51 2.11
N GLY A 60 -15.84 0.71 2.63
CA GLY A 60 -14.96 1.70 2.04
C GLY A 60 -15.47 2.27 0.71
N ILE A 61 -16.80 2.31 0.48
CA ILE A 61 -17.39 2.72 -0.80
C ILE A 61 -18.00 4.11 -0.71
N ILE A 62 -17.60 4.97 -1.65
CA ILE A 62 -18.27 6.24 -1.94
C ILE A 62 -18.66 6.23 -3.40
N GLU A 63 -19.94 6.53 -3.71
CA GLU A 63 -20.41 6.68 -5.08
C GLU A 63 -20.90 8.11 -5.31
N THR A 64 -20.45 8.72 -6.41
CA THR A 64 -20.93 10.04 -6.81
C THR A 64 -22.32 9.94 -7.44
N GLY A 65 -23.03 11.06 -7.51
CA GLY A 65 -24.11 11.24 -8.48
C GLY A 65 -23.58 11.30 -9.91
N TRP A 66 -24.48 11.48 -10.85
CA TRP A 66 -24.14 11.71 -12.23
C TRP A 66 -23.58 13.13 -12.42
N LEU A 67 -22.45 13.22 -13.10
CA LEU A 67 -21.73 14.45 -13.40
C LEU A 67 -21.73 14.68 -14.92
N GLN A 68 -21.88 15.93 -15.34
CA GLN A 68 -21.73 16.33 -16.73
C GLN A 68 -20.44 17.12 -16.90
N PHE A 69 -19.64 16.75 -17.88
CA PHE A 69 -18.40 17.41 -18.21
C PHE A 69 -18.58 18.27 -19.47
N LYS A 70 -17.95 19.44 -19.50
CA LYS A 70 -18.08 20.38 -20.63
C LYS A 70 -17.52 19.85 -21.94
N ASP A 71 -16.59 18.91 -21.86
CA ASP A 71 -15.92 18.26 -22.99
C ASP A 71 -16.65 17.00 -23.46
N ASP A 72 -17.70 16.57 -22.76
CA ASP A 72 -18.58 15.46 -23.16
C ASP A 72 -20.06 15.83 -22.90
N GLU A 73 -20.59 16.60 -23.82
CA GLU A 73 -21.97 17.13 -23.73
C GLU A 73 -23.06 16.07 -23.95
N ASN A 74 -22.69 14.87 -24.36
CA ASN A 74 -23.64 13.80 -24.69
C ASN A 74 -23.80 12.74 -23.61
N ARG A 75 -22.94 12.74 -22.63
CA ARG A 75 -22.88 11.70 -21.59
C ARG A 75 -22.80 12.29 -20.20
N SER A 76 -23.44 11.59 -19.28
CA SER A 76 -23.23 11.77 -17.84
C SER A 76 -22.29 10.69 -17.33
N HIS A 77 -21.45 11.04 -16.38
CA HIS A 77 -20.46 10.15 -15.78
C HIS A 77 -20.68 10.05 -14.28
N ARG A 78 -20.39 8.89 -13.69
CA ARG A 78 -20.35 8.71 -12.24
C ARG A 78 -19.17 7.87 -11.85
N PHE A 79 -18.71 8.04 -10.61
CA PHE A 79 -17.52 7.38 -10.08
C PHE A 79 -17.84 6.65 -8.78
N ARG A 80 -17.21 5.48 -8.63
CA ARG A 80 -17.19 4.74 -7.37
C ARG A 80 -15.77 4.71 -6.87
N PHE A 81 -15.57 5.24 -5.67
CA PHE A 81 -14.34 5.07 -4.92
C PHE A 81 -14.43 3.80 -4.09
N LYS A 82 -13.35 3.05 -4.03
CA LYS A 82 -13.14 2.00 -3.05
C LYS A 82 -11.88 2.33 -2.25
N ILE A 83 -12.05 2.57 -0.95
CA ILE A 83 -11.03 3.00 -0.02
C ILE A 83 -10.80 1.85 0.94
N VAL A 84 -9.63 1.24 0.91
CA VAL A 84 -9.29 0.06 1.72
C VAL A 84 -7.92 0.25 2.37
N PRO A 85 -7.63 -0.42 3.50
CA PRO A 85 -6.27 -0.50 4.02
C PRO A 85 -5.31 -0.97 2.92
N GLY A 86 -4.15 -0.34 2.82
CA GLY A 86 -3.15 -0.66 1.82
C GLY A 86 -2.28 -1.86 2.22
N ILE A 87 -1.37 -2.24 1.31
CA ILE A 87 -0.36 -3.28 1.57
C ILE A 87 0.65 -2.77 2.60
N GLY A 88 1.06 -1.51 2.50
CA GLY A 88 2.00 -0.89 3.43
C GLY A 88 1.42 -0.73 4.84
N VAL A 89 2.29 -0.60 5.83
CA VAL A 89 1.89 -0.29 7.20
C VAL A 89 1.33 1.13 7.25
N ASN A 90 0.13 1.30 7.81
CA ASN A 90 -0.57 2.59 7.88
C ASN A 90 -0.76 3.25 6.50
N SER A 91 -0.92 2.46 5.45
CA SER A 91 -1.24 2.96 4.11
C SER A 91 -2.70 2.68 3.73
N THR A 92 -3.16 3.38 2.72
CA THR A 92 -4.51 3.25 2.15
C THR A 92 -4.43 3.19 0.64
N GLU A 93 -5.20 2.30 0.05
CA GLU A 93 -5.42 2.24 -1.38
C GLU A 93 -6.80 2.79 -1.72
N VAL A 94 -6.83 3.71 -2.69
CA VAL A 94 -8.05 4.32 -3.21
C VAL A 94 -8.15 4.00 -4.69
N SER A 95 -9.00 3.05 -5.05
CA SER A 95 -9.31 2.75 -6.45
C SER A 95 -10.59 3.46 -6.90
N LEU A 96 -10.63 3.81 -8.17
CA LEU A 96 -11.79 4.42 -8.81
C LEU A 96 -12.32 3.50 -9.89
N LEU A 97 -13.63 3.54 -10.08
CA LEU A 97 -14.34 2.90 -11.17
C LEU A 97 -15.28 3.93 -11.81
N GLN A 98 -15.15 4.10 -13.11
CA GLN A 98 -15.97 5.05 -13.88
C GLN A 98 -17.04 4.30 -14.66
N MET A 99 -18.25 4.87 -14.70
CA MET A 99 -19.27 4.48 -15.65
C MET A 99 -19.93 5.71 -16.26
N SER A 100 -20.50 5.57 -17.46
CA SER A 100 -21.18 6.63 -18.16
C SER A 100 -22.48 6.16 -18.79
N ALA A 101 -23.41 7.09 -18.98
CA ALA A 101 -24.68 6.88 -19.67
C ALA A 101 -24.99 8.08 -20.56
N PRO A 102 -25.76 7.91 -21.63
CA PRO A 102 -26.30 9.04 -22.38
C PRO A 102 -27.14 9.95 -21.47
N ILE A 103 -27.05 11.27 -21.65
CA ILE A 103 -27.84 12.24 -20.89
C ILE A 103 -29.33 11.94 -21.04
N GLY A 104 -30.05 11.93 -19.92
CA GLY A 104 -31.47 11.60 -19.85
C GLY A 104 -31.79 10.09 -19.84
N ARG A 105 -30.78 9.24 -19.91
CA ARG A 105 -30.87 7.76 -19.82
C ARG A 105 -30.03 7.14 -18.72
N GLU A 106 -29.69 7.92 -17.71
CA GLU A 106 -28.87 7.49 -16.58
C GLU A 106 -29.51 6.33 -15.80
N GLY A 107 -30.83 6.26 -15.78
CA GLY A 107 -31.60 5.18 -15.16
C GLY A 107 -31.43 3.83 -15.87
N ASP A 108 -31.04 3.82 -17.14
CA ASP A 108 -30.81 2.60 -17.92
C ASP A 108 -29.39 2.04 -17.77
N ALA A 109 -28.52 2.72 -17.03
CA ALA A 109 -27.09 2.37 -16.95
C ALA A 109 -26.79 1.02 -16.28
N GLY A 110 -27.76 0.44 -15.56
CA GLY A 110 -27.64 -0.87 -14.93
C GLY A 110 -26.67 -0.91 -13.76
N SER A 111 -26.01 -2.06 -13.55
CA SER A 111 -25.04 -2.28 -12.48
C SER A 111 -23.68 -1.70 -12.86
N TRP A 112 -22.84 -1.49 -11.82
CA TRP A 112 -21.47 -1.06 -12.02
C TRP A 112 -20.67 -2.08 -12.85
N PRO A 113 -19.88 -1.62 -13.84
CA PRO A 113 -19.04 -2.48 -14.65
C PRO A 113 -17.87 -3.06 -13.82
N GLU A 114 -17.25 -4.11 -14.29
CA GLU A 114 -16.02 -4.68 -13.67
C GLU A 114 -14.78 -3.81 -13.92
N LYS A 115 -14.78 -3.04 -15.01
CA LYS A 115 -13.73 -2.08 -15.38
C LYS A 115 -14.38 -0.78 -15.81
N SER A 116 -13.64 0.31 -15.69
CA SER A 116 -14.07 1.61 -16.14
C SER A 116 -14.45 1.58 -17.63
N MET A 117 -15.56 2.23 -17.97
CA MET A 117 -16.04 2.32 -19.36
C MET A 117 -15.19 3.30 -20.16
N ASP A 118 -14.58 4.29 -19.49
CA ASP A 118 -13.67 5.28 -20.06
C ASP A 118 -12.44 5.41 -19.17
N ASP A 119 -11.33 4.81 -19.61
CA ASP A 119 -10.06 4.75 -18.90
C ASP A 119 -9.40 6.14 -18.79
N SER A 120 -9.58 6.97 -19.81
CA SER A 120 -9.04 8.35 -19.82
C SER A 120 -9.76 9.24 -18.82
N ARG A 121 -11.07 9.11 -18.73
CA ARG A 121 -11.90 9.85 -17.77
C ARG A 121 -11.65 9.38 -16.32
N GLU A 122 -11.41 8.07 -16.13
CA GLU A 122 -10.98 7.55 -14.84
C GLU A 122 -9.63 8.15 -14.42
N LEU A 123 -8.63 8.11 -15.32
CA LEU A 123 -7.29 8.65 -15.05
C LEU A 123 -7.35 10.13 -14.68
N GLU A 124 -8.05 10.95 -15.46
CA GLU A 124 -8.21 12.37 -15.17
C GLU A 124 -8.79 12.60 -13.77
N PHE A 125 -9.80 11.83 -13.38
CA PHE A 125 -10.41 11.97 -12.07
C PHE A 125 -9.50 11.46 -10.95
N VAL A 126 -8.74 10.39 -11.19
CA VAL A 126 -7.69 9.90 -10.27
C VAL A 126 -6.63 10.98 -10.03
N GLU A 127 -6.15 11.65 -11.06
CA GLU A 127 -5.14 12.71 -10.95
C GLU A 127 -5.68 13.92 -10.14
N ILE A 128 -6.92 14.35 -10.41
CA ILE A 128 -7.56 15.44 -9.67
C ILE A 128 -7.68 15.09 -8.18
N VAL A 129 -8.13 13.87 -7.87
CA VAL A 129 -8.29 13.42 -6.48
C VAL A 129 -6.94 13.24 -5.79
N SER A 130 -5.95 12.68 -6.47
CA SER A 130 -4.59 12.50 -5.95
C SER A 130 -3.95 13.84 -5.56
N ASN A 131 -3.99 14.82 -6.47
CA ASN A 131 -3.49 16.18 -6.21
C ASN A 131 -4.24 16.86 -5.06
N SER A 132 -5.56 16.69 -4.99
CA SER A 132 -6.37 17.25 -3.91
C SER A 132 -6.06 16.59 -2.56
N LEU A 133 -5.85 15.28 -2.52
CA LEU A 133 -5.45 14.55 -1.32
C LEU A 133 -4.06 15.00 -0.83
N ALA A 134 -3.10 15.14 -1.73
CA ALA A 134 -1.77 15.65 -1.39
C ALA A 134 -1.84 17.03 -0.73
N ASN A 135 -2.63 17.94 -1.28
CA ASN A 135 -2.86 19.27 -0.71
C ASN A 135 -3.57 19.23 0.66
N GLU A 136 -4.59 18.37 0.82
CA GLU A 136 -5.32 18.19 2.07
C GLU A 136 -4.44 17.63 3.19
N ILE A 137 -3.58 16.66 2.90
CA ILE A 137 -2.69 16.04 3.89
C ILE A 137 -1.72 17.09 4.45
N ASN A 138 -1.25 18.01 3.61
CA ASN A 138 -0.32 19.05 4.05
C ASN A 138 -0.97 20.24 4.75
N SER A 139 -2.26 20.46 4.57
CA SER A 139 -2.96 21.64 5.11
C SER A 139 -3.51 21.48 6.52
N GLY A 140 -3.47 20.30 7.14
CA GLY A 140 -3.88 20.15 8.51
C GLY A 140 -4.35 18.77 8.97
N SER A 141 -4.57 18.66 10.29
CA SER A 141 -5.11 17.46 10.93
C SER A 141 -6.60 17.31 10.66
N VAL A 142 -7.03 16.09 10.36
CA VAL A 142 -8.45 15.71 10.29
C VAL A 142 -8.82 14.97 11.57
N SER A 143 -10.05 15.16 12.04
CA SER A 143 -10.58 14.37 13.14
C SER A 143 -10.69 12.91 12.70
N LEU A 144 -10.00 12.03 13.40
CA LEU A 144 -10.04 10.59 13.14
C LEU A 144 -11.45 10.05 13.42
N LEU A 145 -11.94 9.21 12.53
CA LEU A 145 -13.12 8.42 12.80
C LEU A 145 -12.72 7.21 13.65
N ALA A 146 -13.39 7.00 14.76
CA ALA A 146 -13.23 5.79 15.59
C ALA A 146 -13.96 4.60 14.95
N GLN A 147 -13.83 4.42 13.65
CA GLN A 147 -14.53 3.39 12.88
C GLN A 147 -13.57 2.78 11.85
N THR A 148 -13.57 1.47 11.74
CA THR A 148 -12.81 0.73 10.72
C THR A 148 -13.36 1.06 9.33
N ILE A 149 -12.48 1.49 8.43
CA ILE A 149 -12.81 1.85 7.06
C ILE A 149 -12.29 0.78 6.12
N GLY A 150 -13.13 0.34 5.17
CA GLY A 150 -12.72 -0.54 4.08
C GLY A 150 -12.48 -2.00 4.45
N GLY A 151 -12.88 -2.42 5.66
CA GLY A 151 -12.81 -3.82 6.09
C GLY A 151 -11.46 -4.25 6.67
N GLN A 152 -11.04 -5.49 6.39
CA GLN A 152 -9.84 -6.09 6.96
C GLN A 152 -8.57 -5.62 6.27
N GLU A 153 -7.45 -5.68 6.99
CA GLU A 153 -6.12 -5.44 6.43
C GLU A 153 -5.82 -6.39 5.29
N GLN A 154 -5.14 -5.88 4.25
CA GLN A 154 -4.70 -6.70 3.13
C GLN A 154 -3.55 -7.63 3.49
N VAL A 155 -2.74 -7.28 4.49
CA VAL A 155 -1.56 -8.04 4.90
C VAL A 155 -1.49 -8.14 6.42
N GLU A 156 -1.41 -9.36 6.93
CA GLU A 156 -1.37 -9.66 8.36
C GLU A 156 -0.24 -10.65 8.68
N VAL A 157 0.46 -10.45 9.80
CA VAL A 157 1.38 -11.45 10.35
C VAL A 157 0.60 -12.36 11.29
N VAL A 158 0.36 -13.59 10.86
CA VAL A 158 -0.33 -14.61 11.66
C VAL A 158 0.69 -15.37 12.50
N SER A 159 0.47 -15.38 13.82
CA SER A 159 1.38 -16.03 14.79
C SER A 159 0.62 -16.76 15.90
N SER A 160 -0.36 -17.61 15.54
CA SER A 160 -1.10 -18.43 16.48
C SER A 160 -0.18 -19.48 17.14
N PRO A 161 -0.35 -19.82 18.44
CA PRO A 161 0.50 -20.81 19.13
C PRO A 161 0.59 -22.17 18.44
N ASP A 162 -0.48 -22.59 17.78
CA ASP A 162 -0.63 -23.92 17.17
C ASP A 162 -0.13 -24.01 15.74
N THR A 163 0.29 -22.88 15.12
CA THR A 163 0.75 -22.83 13.72
C THR A 163 2.09 -22.13 13.61
N ASP A 164 2.88 -22.53 12.62
CA ASP A 164 4.10 -21.79 12.27
C ASP A 164 3.71 -20.37 11.83
N PRO A 165 4.46 -19.33 12.22
CA PRO A 165 4.17 -17.96 11.84
C PRO A 165 4.31 -17.77 10.32
N TYR A 166 3.42 -16.95 9.74
CA TYR A 166 3.43 -16.59 8.32
C TYR A 166 2.82 -15.22 8.10
N ILE A 167 3.08 -14.63 6.94
CA ILE A 167 2.34 -13.44 6.48
C ILE A 167 1.19 -13.92 5.60
N LYS A 168 -0.03 -13.52 5.95
CA LYS A 168 -1.22 -13.69 5.12
C LYS A 168 -1.43 -12.44 4.28
N MET A 169 -1.56 -12.62 2.95
CA MET A 169 -1.81 -11.55 2.00
C MET A 169 -3.12 -11.80 1.27
N ASN A 170 -4.07 -10.90 1.39
CA ASN A 170 -5.35 -10.91 0.67
C ASN A 170 -5.16 -10.28 -0.73
N LEU A 171 -4.23 -10.81 -1.50
CA LEU A 171 -3.80 -10.33 -2.80
C LEU A 171 -3.80 -11.46 -3.84
N ASN A 172 -3.90 -11.10 -5.12
CA ASN A 172 -3.56 -12.05 -6.15
C ASN A 172 -2.05 -12.38 -6.11
N TYR A 173 -1.71 -13.55 -6.62
CA TYR A 173 -0.33 -14.07 -6.54
C TYR A 173 0.70 -13.16 -7.21
N ASP A 174 0.36 -12.58 -8.35
CA ASP A 174 1.31 -11.76 -9.12
C ASP A 174 1.66 -10.48 -8.37
N ARG A 175 0.67 -9.86 -7.73
CA ARG A 175 0.87 -8.69 -6.89
C ARG A 175 1.61 -9.05 -5.60
N ALA A 176 1.24 -10.16 -4.94
CA ALA A 176 1.93 -10.64 -3.75
C ALA A 176 3.41 -10.93 -4.03
N TRP A 177 3.72 -11.57 -5.18
CA TRP A 177 5.09 -11.81 -5.60
C TRP A 177 5.88 -10.53 -5.83
N ALA A 178 5.33 -9.56 -6.56
CA ALA A 178 5.98 -8.28 -6.83
C ALA A 178 6.23 -7.47 -5.54
N SER A 179 5.23 -7.37 -4.67
CA SER A 179 5.35 -6.69 -3.37
C SER A 179 6.37 -7.37 -2.46
N LEU A 180 6.44 -8.71 -2.47
CA LEU A 180 7.45 -9.44 -1.69
C LEU A 180 8.87 -9.16 -2.18
N LEU A 181 9.12 -9.18 -3.50
CA LEU A 181 10.43 -8.84 -4.05
C LEU A 181 10.88 -7.43 -3.63
N ASN A 182 9.99 -6.46 -3.73
CA ASN A 182 10.27 -5.10 -3.27
C ASN A 182 10.57 -5.04 -1.77
N SER A 183 9.75 -5.73 -0.97
CA SER A 183 9.94 -5.79 0.48
C SER A 183 11.27 -6.40 0.87
N LEU A 184 11.65 -7.51 0.27
CA LEU A 184 12.94 -8.18 0.54
C LEU A 184 14.10 -7.24 0.22
N SER A 185 14.06 -6.59 -0.94
CA SER A 185 15.10 -5.63 -1.35
C SER A 185 15.23 -4.45 -0.38
N ARG A 186 14.10 -3.88 0.09
CA ARG A 186 14.09 -2.78 1.06
C ARG A 186 14.43 -3.22 2.48
N GLY A 187 14.08 -4.45 2.83
CA GLY A 187 14.29 -5.04 4.16
C GLY A 187 15.71 -5.53 4.43
N GLY A 188 16.65 -5.29 3.50
CA GLY A 188 18.05 -5.70 3.66
C GLY A 188 18.30 -7.16 3.32
N TYR A 189 17.37 -7.81 2.62
CA TYR A 189 17.59 -9.15 2.07
C TYR A 189 18.27 -9.07 0.70
N THR A 190 19.24 -9.94 0.47
CA THR A 190 19.83 -10.14 -0.86
C THR A 190 19.20 -11.39 -1.48
N ILE A 191 18.57 -11.26 -2.63
CA ILE A 191 17.97 -12.40 -3.34
C ILE A 191 19.09 -13.14 -4.08
N ILE A 192 19.32 -14.42 -3.74
CA ILE A 192 20.32 -15.28 -4.36
C ILE A 192 19.73 -16.00 -5.56
N ASP A 193 18.54 -16.58 -5.39
CA ASP A 193 17.81 -17.32 -6.43
C ASP A 193 16.32 -17.13 -6.28
N GLN A 194 15.59 -17.24 -7.40
CA GLN A 194 14.15 -17.11 -7.42
C GLN A 194 13.50 -18.07 -8.41
N ASN A 195 12.46 -18.73 -7.95
CA ASN A 195 11.62 -19.59 -8.78
C ASN A 195 10.15 -19.23 -8.58
N ARG A 196 9.64 -18.34 -9.46
CA ARG A 196 8.25 -17.83 -9.36
C ARG A 196 7.21 -18.93 -9.54
N SER A 197 7.45 -19.90 -10.43
CA SER A 197 6.49 -20.99 -10.67
C SER A 197 6.37 -21.91 -9.47
N ALA A 198 7.47 -22.12 -8.73
CA ALA A 198 7.48 -22.89 -7.49
C ALA A 198 7.14 -22.03 -6.26
N GLY A 199 7.02 -20.71 -6.40
CA GLY A 199 6.76 -19.80 -5.29
C GLY A 199 7.92 -19.68 -4.30
N ARG A 200 9.18 -19.76 -4.75
CA ARG A 200 10.34 -19.85 -3.87
C ARG A 200 11.38 -18.81 -4.17
N LEU A 201 11.97 -18.27 -3.10
CA LEU A 201 13.09 -17.35 -3.10
C LEU A 201 14.15 -17.85 -2.13
N GLN A 202 15.40 -17.91 -2.58
CA GLN A 202 16.54 -18.08 -1.70
C GLN A 202 17.14 -16.72 -1.42
N VAL A 203 17.27 -16.36 -0.16
CA VAL A 203 17.69 -15.03 0.26
C VAL A 203 18.79 -15.11 1.32
N GLU A 204 19.68 -14.13 1.32
CA GLU A 204 20.59 -13.85 2.43
C GLU A 204 20.06 -12.65 3.21
N PHE A 205 20.15 -12.74 4.53
CA PHE A 205 19.85 -11.64 5.42
C PHE A 205 21.01 -11.40 6.36
N GLN A 206 21.49 -10.17 6.38
CA GLN A 206 22.51 -9.73 7.33
C GLN A 206 21.85 -8.86 8.39
N GLU A 207 21.78 -9.38 9.61
CA GLU A 207 21.28 -8.59 10.73
C GLU A 207 22.25 -7.45 11.01
N ILE A 208 21.80 -6.21 10.88
CA ILE A 208 22.53 -5.07 11.41
C ILE A 208 22.22 -5.02 12.89
N VAL A 209 23.13 -5.49 13.73
CA VAL A 209 23.04 -5.28 15.17
C VAL A 209 23.26 -3.78 15.40
N ALA A 210 22.18 -3.02 15.49
CA ALA A 210 22.26 -1.68 16.04
C ALA A 210 22.62 -1.86 17.52
N GLU A 211 23.81 -1.45 17.89
CA GLU A 211 24.19 -1.37 19.31
C GLU A 211 23.11 -0.59 20.06
N GLU A 212 22.66 -1.16 21.19
CA GLU A 212 21.59 -0.61 22.00
C GLU A 212 21.80 0.89 22.25
N GLN A 213 20.74 1.66 22.07
CA GLN A 213 20.68 3.09 22.41
C GLN A 213 20.96 3.27 23.89
N GLY A 214 22.20 3.60 24.21
CA GLY A 214 22.67 3.83 25.58
C GLY A 214 24.10 4.35 25.65
N GLN A 215 24.84 4.39 24.55
CA GLN A 215 26.21 4.86 24.53
C GLN A 215 26.27 6.40 24.64
N THR A 216 27.04 6.88 25.58
CA THR A 216 27.36 8.32 25.69
C THR A 216 28.24 8.74 24.50
N LEU A 217 28.18 10.02 24.13
CA LEU A 217 28.97 10.63 23.04
C LEU A 217 30.48 10.31 23.17
N LYS A 218 30.99 10.08 24.41
CA LYS A 218 32.37 9.66 24.69
C LYS A 218 32.65 8.23 24.25
N GLU A 219 31.73 7.31 24.46
CA GLU A 219 31.88 5.90 24.06
C GLU A 219 31.79 5.77 22.54
N TRP A 220 30.92 6.56 21.88
CA TRP A 220 30.87 6.62 20.42
C TRP A 220 32.21 7.10 19.81
N VAL A 221 32.84 8.13 20.36
CA VAL A 221 34.15 8.63 19.89
C VAL A 221 35.26 7.64 20.13
N LEU A 222 35.25 6.86 21.23
CA LEU A 222 36.22 5.83 21.53
C LEU A 222 36.08 4.60 20.61
N ASN A 223 34.87 4.33 20.12
CA ASN A 223 34.58 3.20 19.23
C ASN A 223 34.76 3.50 17.72
N LEU A 224 35.10 4.72 17.35
CA LEU A 224 35.38 5.15 15.96
C LEU A 224 36.53 4.36 15.27
N GLY A 225 37.27 3.52 16.01
CA GLY A 225 38.31 2.68 15.47
C GLY A 225 38.03 1.16 15.54
N ASN A 226 36.93 0.75 16.18
CA ASN A 226 36.61 -0.68 16.30
C ASN A 226 35.76 -1.08 15.06
N LYS A 227 36.25 -2.11 14.36
CA LYS A 227 35.48 -2.79 13.30
C LYS A 227 34.18 -3.29 13.92
N VAL A 228 33.06 -2.77 13.46
CA VAL A 228 31.75 -3.39 13.68
C VAL A 228 31.89 -4.84 13.22
N GLU A 229 31.81 -5.80 14.11
CA GLU A 229 31.77 -7.22 13.75
C GLU A 229 30.53 -7.42 12.90
N LYS A 230 30.74 -7.50 11.59
CA LYS A 230 29.66 -7.82 10.67
C LYS A 230 29.30 -9.26 10.91
N VAL A 231 28.13 -9.50 11.48
CA VAL A 231 27.56 -10.84 11.56
C VAL A 231 27.50 -11.37 10.11
N PRO A 232 28.02 -12.56 9.82
CA PRO A 232 27.95 -13.10 8.46
C PRO A 232 26.50 -13.24 8.03
N PRO A 233 26.19 -12.99 6.75
CA PRO A 233 24.83 -13.15 6.25
C PRO A 233 24.37 -14.60 6.41
N VAL A 234 23.12 -14.79 6.74
CA VAL A 234 22.48 -16.10 6.91
C VAL A 234 21.51 -16.33 5.77
N GLU A 235 21.56 -17.53 5.20
CA GLU A 235 20.67 -17.94 4.12
C GLU A 235 19.32 -18.44 4.65
N TYR A 236 18.24 -18.02 3.97
CA TYR A 236 16.88 -18.43 4.25
C TYR A 236 16.14 -18.76 2.96
N TRP A 237 15.10 -19.59 3.09
CA TRP A 237 14.09 -19.78 2.06
C TRP A 237 12.85 -18.98 2.42
N VAL A 238 12.33 -18.23 1.45
CA VAL A 238 11.04 -17.57 1.54
C VAL A 238 10.12 -18.22 0.52
N GLU A 239 9.00 -18.75 1.00
CA GLU A 239 8.04 -19.48 0.17
C GLU A 239 6.69 -18.77 0.13
N LEU A 240 6.13 -18.62 -1.08
CA LEU A 240 4.78 -18.14 -1.32
C LEU A 240 3.87 -19.32 -1.62
N VAL A 241 2.93 -19.57 -0.73
CA VAL A 241 1.95 -20.64 -0.86
C VAL A 241 0.62 -20.02 -1.31
N ARG A 242 0.09 -20.50 -2.44
CA ARG A 242 -1.23 -20.06 -2.93
C ARG A 242 -2.32 -20.79 -2.17
N ASN A 243 -3.28 -20.06 -1.68
CA ASN A 243 -4.59 -20.53 -1.23
C ASN A 243 -5.66 -19.92 -2.15
N GLU A 244 -6.90 -20.36 -2.07
CA GLU A 244 -7.97 -19.99 -2.99
C GLU A 244 -8.09 -18.50 -3.28
N GLN A 245 -8.01 -17.64 -2.23
CA GLN A 245 -8.16 -16.19 -2.33
C GLN A 245 -7.01 -15.41 -1.65
N THR A 246 -6.02 -16.12 -1.12
CA THR A 246 -4.93 -15.52 -0.34
C THR A 246 -3.59 -16.13 -0.73
N VAL A 247 -2.53 -15.42 -0.38
CA VAL A 247 -1.16 -15.92 -0.48
C VAL A 247 -0.55 -15.90 0.91
N GLU A 248 0.11 -16.99 1.29
CA GLU A 248 0.89 -17.07 2.53
C GLU A 248 2.36 -16.93 2.22
N VAL A 249 3.07 -16.11 2.97
CA VAL A 249 4.53 -16.00 2.90
C VAL A 249 5.12 -16.67 4.15
N ARG A 250 5.93 -17.69 3.94
CA ARG A 250 6.59 -18.48 4.98
C ARG A 250 8.10 -18.34 4.86
N ILE A 251 8.81 -18.51 5.96
CA ILE A 251 10.27 -18.47 5.99
C ILE A 251 10.83 -19.73 6.65
N ALA A 252 11.91 -20.26 6.09
CA ALA A 252 12.60 -21.45 6.58
C ALA A 252 14.12 -21.24 6.54
N ASP A 253 14.88 -22.09 7.22
CA ASP A 253 16.34 -22.06 7.16
C ASP A 253 16.87 -22.54 5.78
N LYS A 254 18.19 -22.52 5.61
CA LYS A 254 18.85 -22.96 4.38
C LYS A 254 18.60 -24.43 4.02
N SER A 255 18.27 -25.29 5.00
CA SER A 255 17.93 -26.70 4.82
C SER A 255 16.44 -26.92 4.55
N ARG A 256 15.64 -25.85 4.57
CA ARG A 256 14.17 -25.81 4.52
C ARG A 256 13.50 -26.38 5.77
N ASP A 257 14.23 -26.39 6.87
CA ASP A 257 13.68 -26.74 8.15
C ASP A 257 13.01 -25.49 8.79
N LYS A 258 12.11 -25.77 9.74
CA LYS A 258 11.41 -24.71 10.48
C LYS A 258 12.39 -23.91 11.33
N LEU A 259 12.28 -22.62 11.26
CA LEU A 259 12.99 -21.70 12.14
C LEU A 259 12.43 -21.75 13.56
N GLU A 260 13.28 -21.38 14.51
CA GLU A 260 12.78 -21.04 15.86
C GLU A 260 11.74 -19.92 15.73
N ARG A 261 10.62 -20.06 16.48
CA ARG A 261 9.44 -19.24 16.34
C ARG A 261 9.69 -17.73 16.47
N SER A 262 10.50 -17.34 17.45
CA SER A 262 10.80 -15.93 17.70
C SER A 262 11.59 -15.33 16.53
N LEU A 263 12.55 -16.07 15.99
CA LEU A 263 13.32 -15.69 14.82
C LEU A 263 12.44 -15.57 13.57
N ALA A 264 11.59 -16.56 13.34
CA ALA A 264 10.64 -16.51 12.21
C ALA A 264 9.72 -15.28 12.27
N ILE A 265 9.16 -14.98 13.44
CA ILE A 265 8.33 -13.79 13.65
C ILE A 265 9.12 -12.50 13.39
N LYS A 266 10.37 -12.43 13.88
CA LYS A 266 11.24 -11.27 13.68
C LYS A 266 11.49 -11.00 12.19
N LEU A 267 11.89 -12.03 11.45
CA LEU A 267 12.18 -11.93 10.01
C LEU A 267 10.91 -11.58 9.20
N LEU A 268 9.78 -12.22 9.51
CA LEU A 268 8.49 -11.91 8.88
C LEU A 268 8.03 -10.48 9.17
N LYS A 269 8.29 -9.94 10.36
CA LYS A 269 7.99 -8.54 10.68
C LYS A 269 8.85 -7.56 9.87
N VAL A 270 10.13 -7.89 9.62
CA VAL A 270 10.97 -7.08 8.72
C VAL A 270 10.39 -7.07 7.32
N ILE A 271 10.01 -8.24 6.79
CA ILE A 271 9.35 -8.33 5.48
C ILE A 271 8.05 -7.51 5.50
N ARG A 272 7.17 -7.70 6.50
CA ARG A 272 5.89 -6.97 6.61
C ARG A 272 6.07 -5.45 6.66
N GLY A 273 7.09 -4.98 7.39
CA GLY A 273 7.36 -3.55 7.56
C GLY A 273 7.82 -2.84 6.27
N ASN A 274 8.32 -3.59 5.29
CA ASN A 274 8.82 -3.07 4.02
C ASN A 274 7.89 -3.36 2.83
N LEU A 275 6.74 -4.00 3.05
CA LEU A 275 5.72 -4.18 2.00
C LEU A 275 5.09 -2.85 1.61
N SER A 276 4.90 -2.68 0.30
CA SER A 276 4.23 -1.52 -0.31
C SER A 276 3.55 -1.92 -1.61
#